data_d68d4f64b0ee07e82ccd17c73facd6c6
#
_entry.id   d68d4f64b0ee07e82ccd17c73facd6c6
#
_cell.length_a   1.000
_cell.length_b   1.000
_cell.length_c   1.000
_cell.angle_alpha   90.00
_cell.angle_beta   90.00
_cell.angle_gamma   90.00
#
_symmetry.space_group_name_H-M   'P 1'
#
loop_
_entity.id
_entity.type
_entity.pdbx_description
1 polymer ?
#
loop_
_entity_poly.entity_id
_entity_poly.type
_entity_poly.pdbx_seq_one_letter_code
_entity_poly.pdbx_strand_id
1 'polypeptide(L)'
;MECILDFSISKYEKKVQTAAFEVPSSCLAICFLYELPEQIALLVNMIVEDPSGRVRFQKQLGYSEKVIGLGQSYMDTTIGGISNTIEAGTWTIKVILASEYVKKFFADEKINFTITVTDEMRPIEEHLGEDIWADADFRYAMYDTERVFNPNKRWYKGDFHTHTRLSDGKETPERVMEKAHFMNLDFYAATEHNVMHTGWPKTDILVLPGVEITTSIGHANLFGLKKRPDFLDEILENDNEELLEDIWNRIAVWCKEQEALLSINHPFLYLWKWKYSGFPLEYLSCLEIVNDPTYAAVKEAKAKEANMLAIRMADCLWADGYRICAIGGSDSHNRMDEFYDGATENSIAGDPATWLYMEGLYACGIYQELKKCSACVTRYVEDLDIAIYANGKKVLPGAIIPDSTTSLEWEIYIKSKDYFPKLFVLVNGQRQELLLESDDGQNYVGSGVLEIPKKDYCWIRFGAESIHNEFMMYANPITRGKTAHKLYTFEDVKAVLEI
;
A
#
# COMPACT_ATOMS: atom_id res chain seq x y z
N MET A 1 32.59 -8.88 21.27
CA MET A 1 32.93 -8.02 20.10
C MET A 1 32.33 -6.64 20.34
N GLU A 2 33.09 -5.58 20.06
CA GLU A 2 32.55 -4.20 20.05
C GLU A 2 33.35 -3.39 19.04
N CYS A 3 32.67 -2.68 18.17
CA CYS A 3 33.30 -1.71 17.28
C CYS A 3 32.38 -0.49 17.08
N ILE A 4 32.99 0.66 16.79
CA ILE A 4 32.30 1.91 16.54
C ILE A 4 32.51 2.29 15.08
N LEU A 5 31.42 2.53 14.36
CA LEU A 5 31.44 2.91 12.96
C LEU A 5 30.94 4.35 12.83
N ASP A 6 31.70 5.19 12.14
CA ASP A 6 31.43 6.61 11.97
C ASP A 6 30.69 6.89 10.67
N PHE A 7 29.59 7.67 10.75
CA PHE A 7 28.80 8.12 9.63
C PHE A 7 28.51 9.62 9.73
N SER A 8 28.07 10.22 8.62
CA SER A 8 27.71 11.63 8.63
C SER A 8 26.58 11.95 7.66
N ILE A 9 25.80 12.96 7.99
CA ILE A 9 24.67 13.46 7.20
C ILE A 9 24.97 14.91 6.84
N SER A 10 25.09 15.20 5.56
CA SER A 10 25.09 16.56 5.00
C SER A 10 24.76 16.51 3.51
N LYS A 11 24.44 17.66 2.92
CA LYS A 11 24.17 17.76 1.48
C LYS A 11 25.38 17.44 0.58
N TYR A 12 26.58 17.36 1.16
CA TYR A 12 27.84 17.08 0.46
C TYR A 12 28.32 15.62 0.61
N GLU A 13 27.65 14.85 1.47
CA GLU A 13 27.99 13.45 1.66
C GLU A 13 27.49 12.58 0.51
N LYS A 14 28.17 11.43 0.33
CA LYS A 14 27.67 10.41 -0.58
C LYS A 14 26.33 9.90 -0.07
N LYS A 15 25.40 9.65 -1.00
CA LYS A 15 24.09 9.05 -0.69
C LYS A 15 24.23 7.74 0.07
N VAL A 16 25.16 6.89 -0.36
CA VAL A 16 25.46 5.60 0.27
C VAL A 16 26.80 5.65 0.98
N GLN A 17 26.80 5.37 2.27
CA GLN A 17 27.99 5.22 3.10
C GLN A 17 28.06 3.77 3.60
N THR A 18 29.20 3.12 3.43
CA THR A 18 29.37 1.70 3.75
C THR A 18 30.49 1.53 4.78
N ALA A 19 30.25 0.71 5.78
CA ALA A 19 31.25 0.31 6.77
C ALA A 19 31.20 -1.21 6.96
N ALA A 20 32.36 -1.82 7.25
CA ALA A 20 32.48 -3.24 7.49
C ALA A 20 32.91 -3.52 8.94
N PHE A 21 32.50 -4.67 9.47
CA PHE A 21 32.88 -5.14 10.80
C PHE A 21 33.03 -6.66 10.84
N GLU A 22 33.89 -7.16 11.73
CA GLU A 22 34.15 -8.60 11.86
C GLU A 22 33.28 -9.22 12.95
N VAL A 23 32.63 -10.33 12.62
CA VAL A 23 31.79 -11.13 13.51
C VAL A 23 32.51 -12.43 13.84
N PRO A 24 32.81 -12.73 15.12
CA PRO A 24 33.47 -13.97 15.52
C PRO A 24 32.53 -15.16 15.47
N SER A 25 33.08 -16.37 15.36
CA SER A 25 32.30 -17.63 15.33
C SER A 25 31.51 -17.94 16.60
N SER A 26 31.83 -17.26 17.69
CA SER A 26 31.11 -17.39 18.97
C SER A 26 29.90 -16.46 19.10
N CYS A 27 29.67 -15.58 18.11
CA CYS A 27 28.57 -14.61 18.14
C CYS A 27 27.23 -15.30 17.91
N LEU A 28 26.29 -15.11 18.82
CA LEU A 28 24.94 -15.64 18.74
C LEU A 28 23.92 -14.59 18.29
N ALA A 29 24.23 -13.32 18.53
CA ALA A 29 23.41 -12.19 18.17
C ALA A 29 24.26 -10.93 18.00
N ILE A 30 23.80 -9.98 17.20
CA ILE A 30 24.43 -8.68 16.97
C ILE A 30 23.45 -7.59 17.39
N CYS A 31 23.96 -6.60 18.12
CA CYS A 31 23.22 -5.42 18.52
C CYS A 31 23.86 -4.17 17.90
N PHE A 32 23.03 -3.31 17.31
CA PHE A 32 23.43 -2.01 16.77
C PHE A 32 22.81 -0.91 17.63
N LEU A 33 23.66 -0.03 18.15
CA LEU A 33 23.27 1.10 18.97
C LEU A 33 23.57 2.38 18.23
N TYR A 34 22.61 3.29 18.12
CA TYR A 34 22.82 4.58 17.46
C TYR A 34 22.06 5.69 18.17
N GLU A 35 22.57 6.92 18.03
CA GLU A 35 21.92 8.11 18.56
C GLU A 35 21.74 9.14 17.44
N LEU A 36 20.51 9.27 16.97
CA LEU A 36 20.08 10.29 16.03
C LEU A 36 18.80 10.95 16.54
N PRO A 37 18.64 12.28 16.43
CA PRO A 37 17.34 12.91 16.60
C PRO A 37 16.31 12.28 15.63
N GLU A 38 15.09 12.09 16.08
CA GLU A 38 14.01 11.40 15.34
C GLU A 38 13.80 11.97 13.92
N GLN A 39 13.71 13.30 13.81
CA GLN A 39 13.53 14.00 12.53
C GLN A 39 14.68 13.79 11.54
N ILE A 40 15.88 13.52 12.05
CA ILE A 40 17.06 13.24 11.24
C ILE A 40 17.11 11.76 10.88
N ALA A 41 16.75 10.89 11.82
CA ALA A 41 16.67 9.45 11.60
C ALA A 41 15.71 9.08 10.45
N LEU A 42 14.63 9.86 10.24
CA LEU A 42 13.73 9.73 9.09
C LEU A 42 14.42 9.89 7.72
N LEU A 43 15.60 10.50 7.67
CA LEU A 43 16.38 10.67 6.45
C LEU A 43 17.36 9.53 6.18
N VAL A 44 17.35 8.49 7.02
CA VAL A 44 18.36 7.43 7.02
C VAL A 44 17.71 6.06 6.87
N ASN A 45 18.07 5.36 5.79
CA ASN A 45 17.82 3.93 5.65
C ASN A 45 19.09 3.16 6.04
N MET A 46 18.93 2.06 6.76
CA MET A 46 20.00 1.16 7.16
C MET A 46 19.75 -0.23 6.56
N ILE A 47 20.77 -0.76 5.87
CA ILE A 47 20.80 -2.14 5.38
C ILE A 47 22.01 -2.83 5.98
N VAL A 48 21.83 -4.06 6.46
CA VAL A 48 22.94 -4.90 6.95
C VAL A 48 23.00 -6.16 6.13
N GLU A 49 24.18 -6.44 5.60
CA GLU A 49 24.48 -7.63 4.80
C GLU A 49 25.43 -8.57 5.55
N ASP A 50 25.18 -9.87 5.43
CA ASP A 50 26.06 -10.91 5.98
C ASP A 50 27.31 -11.14 5.10
N PRO A 51 28.26 -12.03 5.50
CA PRO A 51 29.48 -12.30 4.73
C PRO A 51 29.23 -12.84 3.33
N SER A 52 28.02 -13.35 3.04
CA SER A 52 27.61 -13.83 1.71
C SER A 52 26.95 -12.73 0.86
N GLY A 53 26.81 -11.51 1.38
CA GLY A 53 26.14 -10.38 0.73
C GLY A 53 24.62 -10.46 0.78
N ARG A 54 24.02 -11.30 1.64
CA ARG A 54 22.57 -11.38 1.81
C ARG A 54 22.08 -10.32 2.76
N VAL A 55 20.99 -9.64 2.42
CA VAL A 55 20.35 -8.66 3.31
C VAL A 55 19.78 -9.38 4.53
N ARG A 56 20.26 -9.04 5.71
CA ARG A 56 19.84 -9.57 7.01
C ARG A 56 19.01 -8.59 7.82
N PHE A 57 19.07 -7.32 7.47
CA PHE A 57 18.28 -6.26 8.09
C PHE A 57 18.10 -5.10 7.11
N GLN A 58 16.90 -4.50 7.15
CA GLN A 58 16.59 -3.28 6.42
C GLN A 58 15.55 -2.47 7.20
N LYS A 59 15.76 -1.16 7.32
CA LYS A 59 14.84 -0.27 8.03
C LYS A 59 15.13 1.19 7.70
N GLN A 60 14.09 2.03 7.62
CA GLN A 60 14.23 3.48 7.78
C GLN A 60 14.27 3.77 9.28
N LEU A 61 15.28 4.47 9.77
CA LEU A 61 15.53 4.58 11.20
C LEU A 61 14.49 5.42 11.97
N GLY A 62 13.86 6.38 11.33
CA GLY A 62 12.66 7.14 11.71
C GLY A 62 12.32 7.19 13.20
N TYR A 63 11.08 6.84 13.49
CA TYR A 63 10.50 6.85 14.86
C TYR A 63 10.89 5.64 15.71
N SER A 64 11.87 4.86 15.28
CA SER A 64 12.30 3.62 15.91
C SER A 64 13.04 3.81 17.22
N GLU A 65 13.12 2.72 18.00
CA GLU A 65 14.05 2.61 19.12
C GLU A 65 15.52 2.74 18.64
N LYS A 66 16.40 3.11 19.56
CA LYS A 66 17.82 3.33 19.25
C LYS A 66 18.67 2.06 19.37
N VAL A 67 18.01 0.93 19.51
CA VAL A 67 18.59 -0.41 19.64
C VAL A 67 18.02 -1.30 18.55
N ILE A 68 18.88 -1.88 17.73
CA ILE A 68 18.51 -2.86 16.69
C ILE A 68 19.20 -4.17 17.04
N GLY A 69 18.46 -5.25 17.07
CA GLY A 69 18.98 -6.61 17.30
C GLY A 69 18.85 -7.47 16.06
N LEU A 70 19.83 -8.32 15.85
CA LEU A 70 19.79 -9.45 14.91
C LEU A 70 20.21 -10.71 15.65
N GLY A 71 19.32 -11.68 15.77
CA GLY A 71 19.55 -12.93 16.47
C GLY A 71 18.95 -14.14 15.79
N GLN A 72 18.91 -15.24 16.53
CA GLN A 72 18.41 -16.52 16.03
C GLN A 72 16.90 -16.72 16.25
N SER A 73 16.28 -15.85 17.06
CA SER A 73 14.85 -15.88 17.35
C SER A 73 14.18 -14.55 17.00
N TYR A 74 12.86 -14.55 16.87
CA TYR A 74 12.09 -13.32 16.69
C TYR A 74 12.23 -12.36 17.89
N MET A 75 12.45 -12.89 19.09
CA MET A 75 12.65 -12.09 20.31
C MET A 75 13.98 -11.34 20.34
N ASP A 76 14.97 -11.82 19.59
CA ASP A 76 16.31 -11.23 19.50
C ASP A 76 16.50 -10.44 18.18
N THR A 77 15.43 -10.29 17.40
CA THR A 77 15.48 -9.66 16.08
C THR A 77 14.46 -8.53 16.01
N THR A 78 14.91 -7.34 15.61
CA THR A 78 14.07 -6.16 15.39
C THR A 78 13.28 -6.31 14.08
N ILE A 79 12.10 -5.67 13.97
CA ILE A 79 11.33 -5.61 12.73
C ILE A 79 12.21 -5.19 11.54
N GLY A 80 12.01 -5.83 10.38
CA GLY A 80 12.86 -5.66 9.19
C GLY A 80 14.14 -6.50 9.20
N GLY A 81 14.42 -7.21 10.30
CA GLY A 81 15.51 -8.18 10.40
C GLY A 81 15.07 -9.61 10.04
N ILE A 82 16.02 -10.45 9.67
CA ILE A 82 15.83 -11.88 9.44
C ILE A 82 16.42 -12.66 10.59
N SER A 83 15.56 -13.32 11.38
CA SER A 83 15.99 -14.20 12.46
C SER A 83 16.63 -15.45 11.89
N ASN A 84 17.94 -15.62 12.13
CA ASN A 84 18.70 -16.78 11.66
C ASN A 84 20.04 -16.84 12.42
N THR A 85 20.77 -17.95 12.22
CA THR A 85 22.14 -18.09 12.70
C THR A 85 23.02 -16.94 12.24
N ILE A 86 23.83 -16.41 13.15
CA ILE A 86 24.80 -15.35 12.86
C ILE A 86 26.07 -16.00 12.30
N GLU A 87 26.40 -15.67 11.07
CA GLU A 87 27.57 -16.20 10.38
C GLU A 87 28.84 -15.44 10.79
N ALA A 88 29.92 -16.16 11.03
CA ALA A 88 31.24 -15.56 11.28
C ALA A 88 31.81 -14.97 9.99
N GLY A 89 32.49 -13.83 10.09
CA GLY A 89 33.14 -13.17 8.96
C GLY A 89 32.86 -11.69 8.88
N THR A 90 33.16 -11.11 7.74
CA THR A 90 33.00 -9.67 7.50
C THR A 90 31.57 -9.34 7.12
N TRP A 91 30.88 -8.58 7.94
CA TRP A 91 29.54 -8.03 7.69
C TRP A 91 29.64 -6.59 7.22
N THR A 92 28.61 -6.12 6.52
CA THR A 92 28.57 -4.78 5.95
C THR A 92 27.32 -4.04 6.41
N ILE A 93 27.49 -2.79 6.83
CA ILE A 93 26.39 -1.83 7.05
C ILE A 93 26.41 -0.82 5.91
N LYS A 94 25.25 -0.60 5.29
CA LYS A 94 25.00 0.51 4.39
C LYS A 94 24.07 1.52 5.09
N VAL A 95 24.50 2.75 5.17
CA VAL A 95 23.70 3.91 5.58
C VAL A 95 23.36 4.69 4.31
N ILE A 96 22.08 4.80 3.99
CA ILE A 96 21.59 5.40 2.75
C ILE A 96 20.76 6.62 3.10
N LEU A 97 21.17 7.79 2.58
CA LEU A 97 20.54 9.08 2.87
C LEU A 97 19.41 9.39 1.88
N ALA A 98 18.31 9.91 2.39
CA ALA A 98 17.25 10.52 1.57
C ALA A 98 17.74 11.88 1.01
N SER A 99 18.64 11.85 0.02
CA SER A 99 19.46 12.99 -0.41
C SER A 99 18.68 14.21 -0.82
N GLU A 100 17.48 14.05 -1.42
CA GLU A 100 16.63 15.17 -1.81
C GLU A 100 16.13 15.96 -0.59
N TYR A 101 15.70 15.25 0.46
CA TYR A 101 15.28 15.87 1.72
C TYR A 101 16.47 16.44 2.49
N VAL A 102 17.62 15.75 2.49
CA VAL A 102 18.85 16.27 3.10
C VAL A 102 19.23 17.59 2.44
N LYS A 103 19.26 17.67 1.11
CA LYS A 103 19.54 18.92 0.36
C LYS A 103 18.54 20.03 0.64
N LYS A 104 17.27 19.67 0.87
CA LYS A 104 16.18 20.63 1.10
C LYS A 104 16.17 21.20 2.51
N PHE A 105 16.43 20.36 3.52
CA PHE A 105 16.27 20.72 4.94
C PHE A 105 17.60 21.06 5.64
N PHE A 106 18.74 20.60 5.10
CA PHE A 106 20.07 20.88 5.65
C PHE A 106 20.80 21.90 4.79
N ALA A 107 20.94 23.15 5.27
CA ALA A 107 21.63 24.20 4.52
C ALA A 107 23.14 23.91 4.41
N ASP A 108 23.89 24.05 5.48
CA ASP A 108 25.35 23.84 5.55
C ASP A 108 25.78 23.02 6.78
N GLU A 109 24.84 22.45 7.49
CA GLU A 109 25.10 21.65 8.69
C GLU A 109 25.60 20.25 8.31
N LYS A 110 26.53 19.76 9.11
CA LYS A 110 26.99 18.37 9.09
C LYS A 110 26.71 17.74 10.45
N ILE A 111 26.00 16.63 10.44
CA ILE A 111 25.73 15.82 11.63
C ILE A 111 26.57 14.57 11.53
N ASN A 112 27.47 14.37 12.49
CA ASN A 112 28.19 13.12 12.65
C ASN A 112 27.45 12.25 13.66
N PHE A 113 27.36 10.96 13.39
CA PHE A 113 26.81 9.98 14.30
C PHE A 113 27.57 8.67 14.20
N THR A 114 27.43 7.84 15.22
CA THR A 114 28.09 6.53 15.29
C THR A 114 27.04 5.43 15.37
N ILE A 115 27.40 4.27 14.83
CA ILE A 115 26.71 3.01 15.09
C ILE A 115 27.70 2.13 15.87
N THR A 116 27.37 1.83 17.12
CA THR A 116 28.13 0.86 17.91
C THR A 116 27.59 -0.53 17.64
N VAL A 117 28.45 -1.42 17.19
CA VAL A 117 28.13 -2.82 16.92
C VAL A 117 28.70 -3.68 18.07
N THR A 118 27.85 -4.48 18.71
CA THR A 118 28.25 -5.34 19.82
C THR A 118 27.56 -6.72 19.76
N ASP A 119 28.15 -7.75 20.38
CA ASP A 119 27.54 -9.05 20.64
C ASP A 119 26.88 -9.15 22.03
N GLU A 120 26.87 -8.05 22.78
CA GLU A 120 26.06 -7.93 24.00
C GLU A 120 24.64 -7.52 23.62
N MET A 121 23.68 -8.47 23.76
CA MET A 121 22.29 -8.17 23.51
C MET A 121 21.75 -7.12 24.49
N ARG A 122 21.03 -6.16 23.95
CA ARG A 122 20.25 -5.15 24.67
C ARG A 122 18.76 -5.48 24.53
N PRO A 123 17.91 -5.06 25.47
CA PRO A 123 16.47 -5.17 25.29
C PRO A 123 16.01 -4.48 23.99
N ILE A 124 15.18 -5.17 23.23
CA ILE A 124 14.55 -4.71 22.01
C ILE A 124 13.07 -4.50 22.32
N GLU A 125 12.50 -3.38 21.91
CA GLU A 125 11.07 -3.07 22.07
C GLU A 125 10.28 -3.47 20.82
N GLU A 126 10.86 -3.31 19.62
CA GLU A 126 10.24 -3.56 18.33
C GLU A 126 10.65 -4.93 17.76
N HIS A 127 10.14 -5.99 18.36
CA HIS A 127 10.44 -7.37 17.91
C HIS A 127 9.87 -7.68 16.53
N LEU A 128 10.51 -8.63 15.83
CA LEU A 128 10.07 -9.13 14.52
C LEU A 128 8.62 -9.69 14.53
N GLY A 129 8.18 -10.27 15.65
CA GLY A 129 6.90 -10.95 15.77
C GLY A 129 7.00 -12.47 15.55
N GLU A 130 6.01 -13.22 16.07
CA GLU A 130 6.04 -14.69 16.08
C GLU A 130 5.72 -15.31 14.72
N ASP A 131 4.98 -14.60 13.86
CA ASP A 131 4.62 -15.06 12.52
C ASP A 131 5.74 -14.69 11.54
N ILE A 132 6.73 -15.57 11.41
CA ILE A 132 7.89 -15.38 10.54
C ILE A 132 7.49 -15.63 9.09
N TRP A 133 7.81 -14.71 8.18
CA TRP A 133 7.47 -14.78 6.77
C TRP A 133 8.67 -15.11 5.87
N ALA A 134 9.82 -14.48 6.15
CA ALA A 134 11.01 -14.57 5.31
C ALA A 134 12.00 -15.62 5.79
N ASP A 135 12.59 -16.35 4.84
CA ASP A 135 13.75 -17.22 5.06
C ASP A 135 15.08 -16.41 4.99
N ALA A 136 16.20 -17.12 5.17
CA ALA A 136 17.54 -16.52 5.18
C ALA A 136 17.92 -15.81 3.86
N ASP A 137 17.30 -16.15 2.74
CA ASP A 137 17.51 -15.54 1.43
C ASP A 137 16.46 -14.45 1.10
N PHE A 138 15.76 -13.99 2.12
CA PHE A 138 14.67 -13.01 2.03
C PHE A 138 13.58 -13.42 1.03
N ARG A 139 13.20 -14.70 1.02
CA ARG A 139 12.04 -15.23 0.31
C ARG A 139 10.91 -15.46 1.32
N TYR A 140 9.69 -15.15 0.94
CA TYR A 140 8.49 -15.39 1.75
C TYR A 140 8.09 -16.87 1.77
N ALA A 141 9.09 -17.76 1.97
CA ALA A 141 8.91 -19.20 1.96
C ALA A 141 8.10 -19.73 3.15
N MET A 142 7.99 -18.93 4.23
CA MET A 142 7.24 -19.27 5.45
C MET A 142 5.87 -18.60 5.52
N TYR A 143 5.56 -17.68 4.60
CA TYR A 143 4.26 -17.05 4.52
C TYR A 143 3.27 -17.94 3.74
N ASP A 144 2.28 -18.48 4.46
CA ASP A 144 1.26 -19.36 3.88
C ASP A 144 0.12 -18.55 3.25
N THR A 145 0.15 -18.38 1.93
CA THR A 145 -0.86 -17.64 1.15
C THR A 145 -2.23 -18.34 1.12
N GLU A 146 -2.31 -19.63 1.46
CA GLU A 146 -3.55 -20.42 1.47
C GLU A 146 -4.13 -20.56 2.88
N ARG A 147 -3.46 -20.05 3.92
CA ARG A 147 -3.98 -20.06 5.29
C ARG A 147 -5.30 -19.31 5.37
N VAL A 148 -6.37 -20.03 5.77
CA VAL A 148 -7.71 -19.47 5.89
C VAL A 148 -7.87 -18.77 7.24
N PHE A 149 -8.12 -17.47 7.23
CA PHE A 149 -8.41 -16.65 8.41
C PHE A 149 -9.89 -16.65 8.76
N ASN A 150 -10.75 -16.67 7.74
CA ASN A 150 -12.20 -16.77 7.93
C ASN A 150 -12.80 -17.62 6.79
N PRO A 151 -13.55 -18.71 7.07
CA PRO A 151 -14.12 -19.59 6.04
C PRO A 151 -15.45 -19.11 5.46
N ASN A 152 -16.02 -18.02 5.97
CA ASN A 152 -17.36 -17.57 5.58
C ASN A 152 -17.33 -16.82 4.25
N LYS A 153 -18.38 -17.02 3.46
CA LYS A 153 -18.61 -16.27 2.22
C LYS A 153 -19.27 -14.93 2.54
N ARG A 154 -18.54 -13.83 2.33
CA ARG A 154 -19.03 -12.47 2.60
C ARG A 154 -18.16 -11.40 1.96
N TRP A 155 -18.54 -10.14 2.12
CA TRP A 155 -17.66 -9.01 1.92
C TRP A 155 -16.64 -8.92 3.05
N TYR A 156 -15.37 -8.73 2.70
CA TYR A 156 -14.25 -8.53 3.62
C TYR A 156 -13.68 -7.14 3.44
N LYS A 157 -13.48 -6.45 4.54
CA LYS A 157 -13.00 -5.06 4.60
C LYS A 157 -11.52 -5.02 4.89
N GLY A 158 -10.75 -4.22 4.17
CA GLY A 158 -9.32 -4.05 4.45
C GLY A 158 -8.72 -2.78 3.87
N ASP A 159 -7.42 -2.64 4.09
CA ASP A 159 -6.62 -1.51 3.66
C ASP A 159 -5.41 -1.99 2.86
N PHE A 160 -5.13 -1.34 1.73
CA PHE A 160 -4.04 -1.72 0.82
C PHE A 160 -2.84 -0.77 0.86
N HIS A 161 -2.85 0.27 1.73
CA HIS A 161 -1.75 1.22 1.81
C HIS A 161 -1.57 1.74 3.23
N THR A 162 -0.51 1.26 3.90
CA THR A 162 -0.29 1.55 5.32
C THR A 162 1.19 1.48 5.68
N HIS A 163 1.58 2.22 6.73
CA HIS A 163 2.95 2.32 7.20
C HIS A 163 3.08 2.04 8.70
N THR A 164 4.23 1.51 9.08
CA THR A 164 4.63 1.27 10.47
C THR A 164 6.00 1.89 10.74
N ARG A 165 6.53 1.66 11.94
CA ARG A 165 7.90 2.06 12.30
C ARG A 165 9.00 1.33 11.54
N LEU A 166 8.69 0.42 10.63
CA LEU A 166 9.68 -0.14 9.73
C LEU A 166 10.14 0.90 8.70
N SER A 167 9.25 1.80 8.28
CA SER A 167 9.59 3.01 7.52
C SER A 167 9.35 4.27 8.36
N ASP A 168 8.42 5.12 8.01
CA ASP A 168 8.16 6.41 8.63
C ASP A 168 6.79 6.51 9.31
N GLY A 169 6.08 5.42 9.44
CA GLY A 169 4.90 5.33 10.30
C GLY A 169 5.28 5.45 11.79
N LYS A 170 4.39 6.05 12.58
CA LYS A 170 4.65 6.34 14.00
C LYS A 170 4.27 5.21 14.95
N GLU A 171 3.65 4.15 14.44
CA GLU A 171 3.14 3.04 15.23
C GLU A 171 3.88 1.74 14.97
N THR A 172 3.99 0.89 16.02
CA THR A 172 4.49 -0.47 15.86
C THR A 172 3.46 -1.38 15.18
N PRO A 173 3.84 -2.56 14.65
CA PRO A 173 2.90 -3.54 14.11
C PRO A 173 1.74 -3.89 15.05
N GLU A 174 1.98 -4.02 16.36
CA GLU A 174 0.94 -4.30 17.36
C GLU A 174 -0.08 -3.15 17.43
N ARG A 175 0.40 -1.91 17.45
CA ARG A 175 -0.46 -0.72 17.54
C ARG A 175 -1.29 -0.52 16.28
N VAL A 176 -0.75 -0.81 15.09
CA VAL A 176 -1.56 -0.75 13.86
C VAL A 176 -2.62 -1.85 13.82
N MET A 177 -2.40 -3.00 14.44
CA MET A 177 -3.45 -4.03 14.59
C MET A 177 -4.57 -3.56 15.52
N GLU A 178 -4.28 -2.80 16.58
CA GLU A 178 -5.32 -2.18 17.41
C GLU A 178 -6.20 -1.22 16.58
N LYS A 179 -5.60 -0.42 15.69
CA LYS A 179 -6.36 0.44 14.76
C LYS A 179 -7.20 -0.38 13.79
N ALA A 180 -6.63 -1.43 13.22
CA ALA A 180 -7.32 -2.32 12.29
C ALA A 180 -8.55 -2.98 12.95
N HIS A 181 -8.44 -3.43 14.20
CA HIS A 181 -9.56 -3.92 14.99
C HIS A 181 -10.61 -2.82 15.27
N PHE A 182 -10.18 -1.62 15.64
CA PHE A 182 -11.08 -0.49 15.86
C PHE A 182 -11.92 -0.17 14.62
N MET A 183 -11.30 -0.27 13.43
CA MET A 183 -11.97 -0.05 12.14
C MET A 183 -12.67 -1.29 11.58
N ASN A 184 -12.69 -2.40 12.33
CA ASN A 184 -13.24 -3.70 11.92
C ASN A 184 -12.67 -4.17 10.57
N LEU A 185 -11.35 -4.09 10.41
CA LEU A 185 -10.69 -4.62 9.22
C LEU A 185 -10.53 -6.14 9.33
N ASP A 186 -10.73 -6.83 8.22
CA ASP A 186 -10.49 -8.26 8.07
C ASP A 186 -9.08 -8.53 7.54
N PHE A 187 -8.55 -7.61 6.75
CA PHE A 187 -7.20 -7.70 6.21
C PHE A 187 -6.50 -6.33 6.17
N TYR A 188 -5.18 -6.38 6.09
CA TYR A 188 -4.29 -5.24 6.16
C TYR A 188 -3.07 -5.49 5.27
N ALA A 189 -2.65 -4.56 4.43
CA ALA A 189 -1.43 -4.67 3.64
C ALA A 189 -0.32 -3.82 4.25
N ALA A 190 0.79 -4.44 4.62
CA ALA A 190 1.98 -3.78 5.12
C ALA A 190 2.84 -3.31 3.94
N THR A 191 2.82 -1.99 3.64
CA THR A 191 3.40 -1.41 2.42
C THR A 191 4.40 -0.30 2.73
N GLU A 192 5.46 -0.65 3.42
CA GLU A 192 6.51 0.28 3.84
C GLU A 192 7.30 0.88 2.67
N HIS A 193 7.85 2.08 2.83
CA HIS A 193 8.68 2.76 1.82
C HIS A 193 9.99 2.02 1.53
N ASN A 194 10.08 1.34 0.40
CA ASN A 194 11.26 0.64 -0.12
C ASN A 194 11.89 -0.40 0.82
N VAL A 195 11.22 -0.78 1.89
CA VAL A 195 11.60 -1.85 2.81
C VAL A 195 10.44 -2.81 3.03
N MET A 196 10.70 -4.02 3.46
CA MET A 196 9.70 -5.07 3.55
C MET A 196 9.72 -5.75 4.92
N HIS A 197 8.54 -6.03 5.46
CA HIS A 197 8.41 -6.84 6.68
C HIS A 197 8.89 -8.28 6.43
N THR A 198 9.58 -8.84 7.40
CA THR A 198 10.09 -10.22 7.36
C THR A 198 9.31 -11.17 8.27
N GLY A 199 8.37 -10.62 9.02
CA GLY A 199 7.44 -11.28 9.92
C GLY A 199 6.48 -10.26 10.53
N TRP A 200 5.53 -10.74 11.34
CA TRP A 200 4.49 -9.93 11.96
C TRP A 200 4.09 -10.46 13.33
N PRO A 201 3.60 -9.62 14.26
CA PRO A 201 2.98 -10.11 15.49
C PRO A 201 1.77 -11.00 15.20
N LYS A 202 1.56 -12.00 16.03
CA LYS A 202 0.40 -12.91 15.88
C LYS A 202 -0.91 -12.13 16.00
N THR A 203 -1.77 -12.25 15.00
CA THR A 203 -3.07 -11.58 14.92
C THR A 203 -4.12 -12.47 14.25
N ASP A 204 -5.39 -12.16 14.42
CA ASP A 204 -6.53 -12.75 13.71
C ASP A 204 -6.93 -11.96 12.45
N ILE A 205 -6.30 -10.81 12.21
CA ILE A 205 -6.40 -10.05 10.95
C ILE A 205 -5.43 -10.66 9.93
N LEU A 206 -5.86 -10.85 8.68
CA LEU A 206 -4.97 -11.28 7.62
C LEU A 206 -4.05 -10.13 7.21
N VAL A 207 -2.74 -10.26 7.49
CA VAL A 207 -1.75 -9.27 7.05
C VAL A 207 -1.07 -9.73 5.77
N LEU A 208 -1.09 -8.87 4.75
CA LEU A 208 -0.50 -9.12 3.42
C LEU A 208 0.90 -8.49 3.35
N PRO A 209 1.94 -9.26 3.04
CA PRO A 209 3.23 -8.69 2.69
C PRO A 209 3.13 -7.85 1.41
N GLY A 210 3.64 -6.62 1.48
CA GLY A 210 3.74 -5.71 0.36
C GLY A 210 4.95 -4.80 0.50
N VAL A 211 5.07 -3.85 -0.41
CA VAL A 211 6.04 -2.76 -0.34
C VAL A 211 5.52 -1.58 -1.16
N GLU A 212 5.67 -0.39 -0.64
CA GLU A 212 5.53 0.80 -1.45
C GLU A 212 6.87 1.17 -2.07
N ILE A 213 6.94 1.08 -3.39
CA ILE A 213 8.06 1.61 -4.15
C ILE A 213 7.94 3.12 -4.18
N THR A 214 8.82 3.78 -3.48
CA THR A 214 8.85 5.24 -3.31
C THR A 214 10.01 5.84 -4.04
N THR A 215 9.73 6.71 -5.02
CA THR A 215 10.74 7.43 -5.82
C THR A 215 10.36 8.89 -5.96
N SER A 216 11.30 9.74 -6.40
CA SER A 216 11.05 11.16 -6.70
C SER A 216 10.08 11.38 -7.88
N ILE A 217 9.80 10.35 -8.68
CA ILE A 217 8.92 10.43 -9.86
C ILE A 217 7.58 9.70 -9.69
N GLY A 218 7.29 9.20 -8.49
CA GLY A 218 6.01 8.58 -8.15
C GLY A 218 6.15 7.37 -7.23
N HIS A 219 5.01 6.93 -6.70
CA HIS A 219 4.92 5.82 -5.76
C HIS A 219 3.97 4.74 -6.29
N ALA A 220 4.26 3.48 -5.97
CA ALA A 220 3.36 2.37 -6.29
C ALA A 220 3.52 1.21 -5.29
N ASN A 221 2.41 0.60 -4.91
CA ASN A 221 2.40 -0.61 -4.10
C ASN A 221 2.57 -1.86 -4.95
N LEU A 222 3.37 -2.80 -4.43
CA LEU A 222 3.49 -4.14 -4.98
C LEU A 222 2.92 -5.16 -3.99
N PHE A 223 2.07 -6.07 -4.49
CA PHE A 223 1.46 -7.15 -3.70
C PHE A 223 1.72 -8.52 -4.31
N GLY A 224 1.62 -9.56 -3.49
CA GLY A 224 1.84 -10.95 -3.95
C GLY A 224 3.31 -11.27 -4.21
N LEU A 225 4.21 -10.58 -3.54
CA LEU A 225 5.64 -10.78 -3.62
C LEU A 225 6.05 -12.13 -3.03
N LYS A 226 6.99 -12.82 -3.67
CA LYS A 226 7.55 -14.10 -3.21
C LYS A 226 8.94 -13.94 -2.57
N LYS A 227 9.61 -12.82 -2.81
CA LYS A 227 10.92 -12.47 -2.28
C LYS A 227 11.13 -10.97 -2.31
N ARG A 228 12.13 -10.49 -1.59
CA ARG A 228 12.61 -9.11 -1.71
C ARG A 228 13.19 -8.89 -3.11
N PRO A 229 12.70 -7.89 -3.88
CA PRO A 229 13.25 -7.56 -5.18
C PRO A 229 14.60 -6.84 -5.08
N ASP A 230 15.53 -7.18 -5.99
CA ASP A 230 16.87 -6.58 -6.00
C ASP A 230 16.84 -5.08 -6.38
N PHE A 231 15.84 -4.63 -7.13
CA PHE A 231 15.68 -3.21 -7.51
C PHE A 231 15.39 -2.28 -6.33
N LEU A 232 15.04 -2.79 -5.14
CA LEU A 232 14.87 -1.95 -3.94
C LEU A 232 16.17 -1.26 -3.54
N ASP A 233 17.30 -1.95 -3.66
CA ASP A 233 18.61 -1.35 -3.38
C ASP A 233 18.93 -0.28 -4.43
N GLU A 234 18.68 -0.55 -5.70
CA GLU A 234 18.90 0.43 -6.76
C GLU A 234 18.08 1.70 -6.58
N ILE A 235 16.82 1.58 -6.15
CA ILE A 235 15.94 2.73 -5.87
C ILE A 235 16.47 3.54 -4.70
N LEU A 236 16.82 2.87 -3.60
CA LEU A 236 17.37 3.53 -2.43
C LEU A 236 18.71 4.25 -2.73
N GLU A 237 19.52 3.69 -3.60
CA GLU A 237 20.85 4.19 -3.93
C GLU A 237 20.87 5.29 -5.01
N ASN A 238 19.74 5.55 -5.73
CA ASN A 238 19.68 6.47 -6.87
C ASN A 238 18.62 7.57 -6.72
N ASP A 239 18.97 8.78 -7.22
CA ASP A 239 18.08 9.95 -7.31
C ASP A 239 17.94 10.45 -8.78
N ASN A 240 18.52 9.79 -9.76
CA ASN A 240 18.48 10.22 -11.17
C ASN A 240 17.13 9.82 -11.78
N GLU A 241 16.32 10.81 -12.21
CA GLU A 241 14.98 10.58 -12.76
C GLU A 241 14.98 9.71 -14.01
N GLU A 242 15.94 9.85 -14.93
CA GLU A 242 16.03 9.00 -16.13
C GLU A 242 16.30 7.53 -15.76
N LEU A 243 17.17 7.30 -14.77
CA LEU A 243 17.43 5.95 -14.26
C LEU A 243 16.20 5.38 -13.55
N LEU A 244 15.47 6.22 -12.82
CA LEU A 244 14.24 5.79 -12.13
C LEU A 244 13.14 5.39 -13.12
N GLU A 245 13.02 6.07 -14.28
CA GLU A 245 12.09 5.65 -15.35
C GLU A 245 12.45 4.26 -15.91
N ASP A 246 13.75 3.99 -16.13
CA ASP A 246 14.22 2.66 -16.55
C ASP A 246 13.93 1.59 -15.47
N ILE A 247 14.18 1.91 -14.19
CA ILE A 247 13.85 1.03 -13.08
C ILE A 247 12.36 0.73 -13.05
N TRP A 248 11.47 1.73 -13.22
CA TRP A 248 10.02 1.53 -13.27
C TRP A 248 9.59 0.62 -14.41
N ASN A 249 10.20 0.71 -15.60
CA ASN A 249 9.95 -0.21 -16.69
C ASN A 249 10.35 -1.64 -16.33
N ARG A 250 11.51 -1.82 -15.67
CA ARG A 250 11.95 -3.15 -15.19
C ARG A 250 11.03 -3.69 -14.09
N ILE A 251 10.56 -2.85 -13.17
CA ILE A 251 9.57 -3.23 -12.15
C ILE A 251 8.29 -3.73 -12.81
N ALA A 252 7.76 -3.00 -13.79
CA ALA A 252 6.55 -3.36 -14.51
C ALA A 252 6.65 -4.74 -15.18
N VAL A 253 7.75 -5.00 -15.89
CA VAL A 253 8.04 -6.31 -16.50
C VAL A 253 8.20 -7.39 -15.44
N TRP A 254 8.97 -7.10 -14.38
CA TRP A 254 9.20 -8.03 -13.28
C TRP A 254 7.89 -8.43 -12.57
N CYS A 255 7.00 -7.47 -12.30
CA CYS A 255 5.68 -7.76 -11.70
C CYS A 255 4.87 -8.73 -12.56
N LYS A 256 4.86 -8.52 -13.89
CA LYS A 256 4.17 -9.41 -14.83
C LYS A 256 4.76 -10.83 -14.82
N GLU A 257 6.09 -10.96 -14.80
CA GLU A 257 6.79 -12.24 -14.75
C GLU A 257 6.60 -12.99 -13.43
N GLN A 258 6.55 -12.26 -12.31
CA GLN A 258 6.36 -12.85 -10.98
C GLN A 258 4.88 -13.01 -10.60
N GLU A 259 3.95 -12.57 -11.45
CA GLU A 259 2.50 -12.49 -11.16
C GLU A 259 2.16 -11.60 -9.97
N ALA A 260 3.06 -10.68 -9.62
CA ALA A 260 2.83 -9.65 -8.61
C ALA A 260 1.88 -8.58 -9.13
N LEU A 261 1.13 -7.94 -8.24
CA LEU A 261 0.23 -6.86 -8.58
C LEU A 261 0.93 -5.51 -8.36
N LEU A 262 0.81 -4.61 -9.33
CA LEU A 262 1.31 -3.24 -9.25
C LEU A 262 0.14 -2.26 -9.21
N SER A 263 0.14 -1.40 -8.19
CA SER A 263 -0.85 -0.33 -7.99
C SER A 263 -0.15 1.02 -7.93
N ILE A 264 -0.43 1.94 -8.85
CA ILE A 264 0.02 3.33 -8.69
C ILE A 264 -0.74 3.95 -7.52
N ASN A 265 0.00 4.56 -6.57
CA ASN A 265 -0.53 5.20 -5.38
C ASN A 265 -0.77 6.69 -5.63
N HIS A 266 -1.81 7.26 -5.01
CA HIS A 266 -2.12 8.70 -4.97
C HIS A 266 -1.61 9.50 -6.20
N PRO A 267 -1.98 9.10 -7.44
CA PRO A 267 -1.30 9.52 -8.69
C PRO A 267 -1.28 11.03 -8.92
N PHE A 268 -2.18 11.78 -8.27
CA PHE A 268 -2.32 13.22 -8.44
C PHE A 268 -2.09 14.04 -7.16
N LEU A 269 -1.69 13.39 -6.07
CA LEU A 269 -1.39 14.07 -4.81
C LEU A 269 -0.18 15.00 -5.00
N TYR A 270 -0.41 16.32 -4.87
CA TYR A 270 0.51 17.33 -5.40
C TYR A 270 1.97 17.16 -4.99
N LEU A 271 2.24 16.77 -3.74
CA LEU A 271 3.59 16.62 -3.21
C LEU A 271 4.29 15.34 -3.71
N TRP A 272 3.52 14.25 -3.89
CA TRP A 272 4.04 12.90 -4.24
C TRP A 272 3.41 12.30 -5.48
N LYS A 273 2.87 13.16 -6.36
CA LYS A 273 2.19 12.73 -7.60
C LYS A 273 3.08 11.88 -8.49
N TRP A 274 2.44 11.00 -9.24
CA TRP A 274 3.08 10.26 -10.32
C TRP A 274 3.53 11.19 -11.44
N LYS A 275 4.85 11.21 -11.73
CA LYS A 275 5.47 12.08 -12.74
C LYS A 275 5.89 11.32 -14.00
N TYR A 276 6.11 10.00 -13.91
CA TYR A 276 6.53 9.22 -15.07
C TYR A 276 5.41 9.10 -16.09
N SER A 277 5.38 10.04 -17.04
CA SER A 277 4.36 10.16 -18.09
C SER A 277 4.38 8.99 -19.09
N GLY A 278 5.54 8.43 -19.37
CA GLY A 278 5.74 7.32 -20.31
C GLY A 278 5.35 5.94 -19.77
N PHE A 279 4.89 5.83 -18.52
CA PHE A 279 4.57 4.54 -17.90
C PHE A 279 3.47 3.80 -18.68
N PRO A 280 3.73 2.53 -19.12
CA PRO A 280 2.77 1.76 -19.91
C PRO A 280 1.61 1.23 -19.06
N LEU A 281 0.37 1.58 -19.43
CA LEU A 281 -0.84 1.22 -18.67
C LEU A 281 -1.13 -0.27 -18.64
N GLU A 282 -0.63 -1.05 -19.61
CA GLU A 282 -0.84 -2.50 -19.68
C GLU A 282 -0.24 -3.28 -18.49
N TYR A 283 0.67 -2.68 -17.74
CA TYR A 283 1.30 -3.28 -16.55
C TYR A 283 0.57 -2.96 -15.25
N LEU A 284 -0.41 -2.04 -15.27
CA LEU A 284 -1.18 -1.73 -14.08
C LEU A 284 -2.16 -2.86 -13.75
N SER A 285 -2.09 -3.34 -12.51
CA SER A 285 -3.07 -4.28 -11.95
C SER A 285 -4.15 -3.54 -11.18
N CYS A 286 -3.73 -2.55 -10.39
CA CYS A 286 -4.58 -1.75 -9.52
C CYS A 286 -4.26 -0.25 -9.67
N LEU A 287 -5.16 0.58 -9.17
CA LEU A 287 -5.00 2.03 -9.08
C LEU A 287 -5.60 2.49 -7.76
N GLU A 288 -4.85 3.20 -6.96
CA GLU A 288 -5.36 3.84 -5.77
C GLU A 288 -6.15 5.08 -6.15
N ILE A 289 -7.47 5.03 -5.94
CA ILE A 289 -8.40 6.10 -6.34
C ILE A 289 -8.78 7.04 -5.20
N VAL A 290 -8.63 6.60 -3.96
CA VAL A 290 -8.81 7.41 -2.75
C VAL A 290 -7.68 7.08 -1.80
N ASN A 291 -6.91 8.11 -1.45
CA ASN A 291 -5.79 8.07 -0.52
C ASN A 291 -6.03 9.09 0.58
N ASP A 292 -5.74 8.74 1.82
CA ASP A 292 -5.84 9.54 3.05
C ASP A 292 -6.73 10.80 2.91
N PRO A 293 -8.07 10.66 2.95
CA PRO A 293 -8.96 11.79 2.75
C PRO A 293 -8.80 12.87 3.83
N THR A 294 -8.26 12.52 5.01
CA THR A 294 -8.02 13.47 6.12
C THR A 294 -6.86 14.41 5.83
N TYR A 295 -5.96 14.01 4.92
CA TYR A 295 -4.88 14.84 4.41
C TYR A 295 -5.37 16.05 3.59
N ALA A 296 -6.67 16.10 3.27
CA ALA A 296 -7.31 17.27 2.69
C ALA A 296 -7.20 18.55 3.56
N ALA A 297 -6.95 18.40 4.87
CA ALA A 297 -6.62 19.51 5.76
C ALA A 297 -5.29 20.20 5.39
N VAL A 298 -4.35 19.47 4.80
CA VAL A 298 -3.06 20.00 4.32
C VAL A 298 -3.27 20.62 2.92
N LYS A 299 -3.43 21.94 2.87
CA LYS A 299 -3.81 22.68 1.65
C LYS A 299 -2.84 22.48 0.48
N GLU A 300 -1.55 22.35 0.77
CA GLU A 300 -0.48 22.17 -0.21
C GLU A 300 -0.59 20.82 -0.93
N ALA A 301 -1.17 19.81 -0.28
CA ALA A 301 -1.30 18.47 -0.83
C ALA A 301 -2.41 18.35 -1.88
N LYS A 302 -3.48 19.15 -1.78
CA LYS A 302 -4.66 19.09 -2.65
C LYS A 302 -5.29 17.69 -2.73
N ALA A 303 -5.37 17.00 -1.58
CA ALA A 303 -5.77 15.58 -1.54
C ALA A 303 -7.20 15.34 -2.07
N LYS A 304 -8.14 16.26 -1.79
CA LYS A 304 -9.52 16.13 -2.30
C LYS A 304 -9.57 16.17 -3.83
N GLU A 305 -8.88 17.12 -4.44
CA GLU A 305 -8.78 17.25 -5.90
C GLU A 305 -8.03 16.06 -6.51
N ALA A 306 -6.97 15.60 -5.84
CA ALA A 306 -6.17 14.45 -6.28
C ALA A 306 -7.02 13.18 -6.32
N ASN A 307 -7.79 12.88 -5.27
CA ASN A 307 -8.70 11.74 -5.20
C ASN A 307 -9.79 11.82 -6.27
N MET A 308 -10.37 13.01 -6.51
CA MET A 308 -11.35 13.20 -7.59
C MET A 308 -10.74 12.92 -8.97
N LEU A 309 -9.50 13.35 -9.22
CA LEU A 309 -8.80 13.08 -10.48
C LEU A 309 -8.46 11.58 -10.63
N ALA A 310 -8.09 10.89 -9.54
CA ALA A 310 -7.82 9.46 -9.57
C ALA A 310 -9.08 8.64 -9.87
N ILE A 311 -10.24 9.03 -9.31
CA ILE A 311 -11.54 8.43 -9.66
C ILE A 311 -11.86 8.65 -11.16
N ARG A 312 -11.64 9.86 -11.69
CA ARG A 312 -11.83 10.15 -13.10
C ARG A 312 -10.86 9.36 -13.99
N MET A 313 -9.60 9.18 -13.55
CA MET A 313 -8.64 8.31 -14.25
C MET A 313 -9.14 6.88 -14.34
N ALA A 314 -9.61 6.31 -13.22
CA ALA A 314 -10.18 4.96 -13.22
C ALA A 314 -11.36 4.85 -14.19
N ASP A 315 -12.30 5.79 -14.17
CA ASP A 315 -13.43 5.82 -15.10
C ASP A 315 -12.99 5.94 -16.58
N CYS A 316 -11.94 6.73 -16.89
CA CYS A 316 -11.34 6.84 -18.24
C CYS A 316 -10.72 5.51 -18.68
N LEU A 317 -9.99 4.83 -17.80
CA LEU A 317 -9.35 3.54 -18.09
C LEU A 317 -10.42 2.47 -18.39
N TRP A 318 -11.48 2.39 -17.59
CA TRP A 318 -12.58 1.48 -17.84
C TRP A 318 -13.35 1.84 -19.12
N ALA A 319 -13.50 3.12 -19.44
CA ALA A 319 -14.13 3.55 -20.70
C ALA A 319 -13.27 3.16 -21.92
N ASP A 320 -11.96 3.08 -21.78
CA ASP A 320 -11.02 2.62 -22.81
C ASP A 320 -10.83 1.09 -22.83
N GLY A 321 -11.55 0.35 -21.96
CA GLY A 321 -11.54 -1.11 -21.92
C GLY A 321 -10.46 -1.73 -21.06
N TYR A 322 -9.64 -0.95 -20.35
CA TYR A 322 -8.72 -1.47 -19.34
C TYR A 322 -9.49 -2.03 -18.15
N ARG A 323 -8.97 -3.12 -17.61
CA ARG A 323 -9.47 -3.75 -16.39
C ARG A 323 -8.43 -3.58 -15.29
N ILE A 324 -8.39 -2.39 -14.73
CA ILE A 324 -7.49 -2.01 -13.64
C ILE A 324 -8.34 -1.87 -12.38
N CYS A 325 -8.01 -2.62 -11.34
CA CYS A 325 -8.78 -2.65 -10.12
C CYS A 325 -8.60 -1.34 -9.34
N ALA A 326 -9.67 -0.57 -9.19
CA ALA A 326 -9.69 0.56 -8.28
C ALA A 326 -9.66 0.06 -6.85
N ILE A 327 -8.69 0.54 -6.06
CA ILE A 327 -8.53 0.27 -4.62
C ILE A 327 -8.43 1.60 -3.86
N GLY A 328 -8.61 1.56 -2.55
CA GLY A 328 -8.35 2.66 -1.64
C GLY A 328 -7.25 2.26 -0.66
N GLY A 329 -6.53 3.24 -0.16
CA GLY A 329 -5.54 3.09 0.86
C GLY A 329 -5.51 4.27 1.81
N SER A 330 -5.37 4.02 3.11
CA SER A 330 -5.34 5.09 4.11
C SER A 330 -4.04 5.88 4.10
N ASP A 331 -2.95 5.24 3.65
CA ASP A 331 -1.61 5.81 3.73
C ASP A 331 -1.28 6.29 5.16
N SER A 332 -1.77 5.51 6.14
CA SER A 332 -1.78 5.90 7.55
C SER A 332 -0.40 5.84 8.16
N HIS A 333 0.14 7.02 8.53
CA HIS A 333 1.42 7.19 9.22
C HIS A 333 1.26 7.61 10.69
N ASN A 334 0.13 8.24 11.02
CA ASN A 334 -0.10 8.91 12.29
C ASN A 334 -0.45 7.95 13.43
N ARG A 335 -0.27 8.40 14.67
CA ARG A 335 -0.82 7.71 15.84
C ARG A 335 -2.35 7.76 15.82
N MET A 336 -2.98 6.83 16.54
CA MET A 336 -4.45 6.70 16.55
C MET A 336 -5.19 7.97 16.99
N ASP A 337 -4.59 8.76 17.85
CA ASP A 337 -5.13 10.01 18.42
C ASP A 337 -4.56 11.28 17.76
N GLU A 338 -3.79 11.12 16.69
CA GLU A 338 -3.12 12.23 16.01
C GLU A 338 -3.93 12.71 14.81
N PHE A 339 -4.06 14.03 14.68
CA PHE A 339 -4.75 14.70 13.59
C PHE A 339 -3.78 15.56 12.80
N TYR A 340 -3.98 15.67 11.49
CA TYR A 340 -3.32 16.74 10.74
C TYR A 340 -3.83 18.10 11.20
N ASP A 341 -2.99 19.12 11.10
CA ASP A 341 -3.39 20.48 11.49
C ASP A 341 -4.60 20.95 10.67
N GLY A 342 -5.67 21.28 11.37
CA GLY A 342 -6.96 21.67 10.78
C GLY A 342 -7.88 20.52 10.36
N ALA A 343 -7.48 19.25 10.52
CA ALA A 343 -8.35 18.10 10.29
C ALA A 343 -9.36 17.92 11.44
N THR A 344 -10.55 17.44 11.10
CA THR A 344 -11.61 17.08 12.06
C THR A 344 -11.69 15.57 12.33
N GLU A 345 -10.99 14.79 11.53
CA GLU A 345 -10.90 13.34 11.61
C GLU A 345 -9.42 12.92 11.64
N ASN A 346 -9.08 11.84 12.30
CA ASN A 346 -7.72 11.33 12.36
C ASN A 346 -7.42 10.46 11.11
N SER A 347 -6.16 10.45 10.68
CA SER A 347 -5.68 9.50 9.66
C SER A 347 -5.55 8.13 10.32
N ILE A 348 -6.35 7.16 9.84
CA ILE A 348 -6.42 5.82 10.44
C ILE A 348 -6.52 4.75 9.36
N ALA A 349 -5.87 3.61 9.59
CA ALA A 349 -6.00 2.45 8.71
C ALA A 349 -7.47 2.08 8.48
N GLY A 350 -7.85 1.87 7.22
CA GLY A 350 -9.21 1.56 6.81
C GLY A 350 -10.11 2.77 6.52
N ASP A 351 -9.57 3.98 6.47
CA ASP A 351 -10.25 5.16 5.92
C ASP A 351 -9.40 5.81 4.82
N PRO A 352 -9.67 5.50 3.53
CA PRO A 352 -10.75 4.65 2.99
C PRO A 352 -10.48 3.15 3.18
N ALA A 353 -11.53 2.34 3.02
CA ALA A 353 -11.45 0.90 2.99
C ALA A 353 -11.72 0.33 1.60
N THR A 354 -11.09 -0.81 1.29
CA THR A 354 -11.43 -1.64 0.13
C THR A 354 -12.12 -2.91 0.58
N TRP A 355 -13.25 -3.23 -0.06
CA TRP A 355 -14.04 -4.42 0.20
C TRP A 355 -13.92 -5.42 -0.93
N LEU A 356 -13.76 -6.70 -0.57
CA LEU A 356 -13.69 -7.83 -1.51
C LEU A 356 -14.72 -8.88 -1.13
N TYR A 357 -15.52 -9.37 -2.10
CA TYR A 357 -16.45 -10.47 -1.85
C TYR A 357 -15.76 -11.80 -2.13
N MET A 358 -15.62 -12.64 -1.11
CA MET A 358 -14.83 -13.86 -1.18
C MET A 358 -15.57 -15.05 -0.53
N GLU A 359 -15.27 -16.27 -1.00
CA GLU A 359 -15.79 -17.53 -0.41
C GLU A 359 -15.18 -17.83 0.97
N GLY A 360 -14.03 -17.23 1.28
CA GLY A 360 -13.30 -17.26 2.53
C GLY A 360 -12.12 -16.30 2.45
N LEU A 361 -11.56 -15.91 3.61
CA LEU A 361 -10.47 -14.93 3.70
C LEU A 361 -9.12 -15.65 3.74
N TYR A 362 -8.30 -15.47 2.71
CA TYR A 362 -6.91 -15.94 2.57
C TYR A 362 -6.17 -15.08 1.55
N ALA A 363 -4.84 -14.99 1.66
CA ALA A 363 -4.05 -14.02 0.88
C ALA A 363 -4.12 -14.26 -0.64
N CYS A 364 -3.96 -15.51 -1.09
CA CYS A 364 -4.05 -15.85 -2.52
C CYS A 364 -5.43 -15.48 -3.09
N GLY A 365 -6.51 -15.65 -2.31
CA GLY A 365 -7.86 -15.24 -2.69
C GLY A 365 -7.98 -13.73 -2.90
N ILE A 366 -7.39 -12.92 -2.02
CA ILE A 366 -7.36 -11.45 -2.17
C ILE A 366 -6.69 -11.07 -3.50
N TYR A 367 -5.52 -11.63 -3.80
CA TYR A 367 -4.81 -11.33 -5.05
C TYR A 367 -5.63 -11.75 -6.29
N GLN A 368 -6.37 -12.87 -6.20
CA GLN A 368 -7.25 -13.32 -7.28
C GLN A 368 -8.44 -12.37 -7.50
N GLU A 369 -9.08 -11.88 -6.42
CA GLU A 369 -10.20 -10.95 -6.54
C GLU A 369 -9.74 -9.57 -7.05
N LEU A 370 -8.55 -9.09 -6.67
CA LEU A 370 -7.94 -7.89 -7.27
C LEU A 370 -7.72 -8.05 -8.78
N LYS A 371 -7.19 -9.20 -9.25
CA LYS A 371 -7.04 -9.50 -10.68
C LYS A 371 -8.37 -9.54 -11.44
N LYS A 372 -9.46 -9.91 -10.77
CA LYS A 372 -10.82 -9.87 -11.33
C LYS A 372 -11.46 -8.49 -11.23
N CYS A 373 -10.85 -7.56 -10.49
CA CYS A 373 -11.41 -6.26 -10.11
C CYS A 373 -12.70 -6.39 -9.27
N SER A 374 -12.84 -7.47 -8.49
CA SER A 374 -14.01 -7.72 -7.64
C SER A 374 -13.94 -6.92 -6.35
N ALA A 375 -13.79 -5.61 -6.45
CA ALA A 375 -13.55 -4.71 -5.33
C ALA A 375 -14.53 -3.54 -5.31
N CYS A 376 -14.77 -3.03 -4.09
CA CYS A 376 -15.50 -1.80 -3.83
C CYS A 376 -14.71 -0.94 -2.85
N VAL A 377 -14.43 0.31 -3.19
CA VAL A 377 -13.78 1.28 -2.31
C VAL A 377 -14.84 2.08 -1.58
N THR A 378 -14.68 2.26 -0.27
CA THR A 378 -15.65 3.03 0.52
C THR A 378 -14.98 3.95 1.53
N ARG A 379 -15.75 4.97 1.91
CA ARG A 379 -15.52 5.81 3.08
C ARG A 379 -16.83 6.00 3.84
N TYR A 380 -16.79 6.06 5.16
CA TYR A 380 -17.98 6.20 6.03
C TYR A 380 -18.99 5.06 5.96
N VAL A 381 -18.59 3.90 5.44
CA VAL A 381 -19.42 2.70 5.33
C VAL A 381 -18.98 1.68 6.37
N GLU A 382 -19.93 1.31 7.25
CA GLU A 382 -19.70 0.32 8.32
C GLU A 382 -19.94 -1.11 7.83
N ASP A 383 -20.92 -1.29 6.93
CA ASP A 383 -21.28 -2.58 6.33
C ASP A 383 -21.85 -2.38 4.93
N LEU A 384 -21.66 -3.36 4.06
CA LEU A 384 -22.01 -3.28 2.63
C LEU A 384 -22.43 -4.64 2.10
N ASP A 385 -23.51 -4.66 1.28
CA ASP A 385 -23.76 -5.77 0.35
C ASP A 385 -24.12 -5.21 -1.03
N ILE A 386 -23.58 -5.83 -2.07
CA ILE A 386 -23.86 -5.51 -3.46
C ILE A 386 -24.27 -6.80 -4.15
N ALA A 387 -25.54 -6.92 -4.51
CA ALA A 387 -26.11 -8.01 -5.26
C ALA A 387 -26.54 -7.51 -6.64
N ILE A 388 -25.86 -7.94 -7.69
CA ILE A 388 -26.17 -7.58 -9.08
C ILE A 388 -26.42 -8.88 -9.84
N TYR A 389 -27.42 -8.90 -10.69
CA TYR A 389 -27.79 -10.08 -11.48
C TYR A 389 -27.84 -9.72 -12.97
N ALA A 390 -27.13 -10.51 -13.77
CA ALA A 390 -27.15 -10.47 -15.22
C ALA A 390 -27.80 -11.78 -15.75
N ASN A 391 -28.91 -11.69 -16.44
CA ASN A 391 -29.65 -12.86 -16.91
C ASN A 391 -29.96 -13.88 -15.78
N GLY A 392 -30.35 -13.40 -14.59
CA GLY A 392 -30.67 -14.20 -13.41
C GLY A 392 -29.44 -14.82 -12.68
N LYS A 393 -28.21 -14.50 -13.08
CA LYS A 393 -26.98 -14.96 -12.40
C LYS A 393 -26.35 -13.81 -11.63
N LYS A 394 -26.00 -14.04 -10.34
CA LYS A 394 -25.26 -13.07 -9.54
C LYS A 394 -23.89 -12.78 -10.18
N VAL A 395 -23.56 -11.52 -10.33
CA VAL A 395 -22.26 -11.00 -10.79
C VAL A 395 -21.71 -10.04 -9.76
N LEU A 396 -20.41 -9.89 -9.72
CA LEU A 396 -19.72 -8.99 -8.80
C LEU A 396 -19.20 -7.75 -9.54
N PRO A 397 -18.84 -6.67 -8.85
CA PRO A 397 -18.02 -5.62 -9.43
C PRO A 397 -16.84 -6.22 -10.19
N GLY A 398 -16.42 -5.60 -11.28
CA GLY A 398 -15.37 -6.13 -12.15
C GLY A 398 -15.83 -7.21 -13.14
N ALA A 399 -17.03 -7.73 -13.08
CA ALA A 399 -17.48 -8.81 -13.95
C ALA A 399 -17.57 -8.40 -15.43
N ILE A 400 -17.32 -9.37 -16.32
CA ILE A 400 -17.66 -9.28 -17.74
C ILE A 400 -18.97 -10.04 -17.92
N ILE A 401 -20.01 -9.37 -18.39
CA ILE A 401 -21.32 -9.97 -18.61
C ILE A 401 -21.52 -10.36 -20.08
N PRO A 402 -22.40 -11.35 -20.38
CA PRO A 402 -22.66 -11.78 -21.74
C PRO A 402 -23.19 -10.65 -22.64
N ASP A 403 -22.84 -10.67 -23.93
CA ASP A 403 -23.30 -9.67 -24.93
C ASP A 403 -24.82 -9.64 -25.07
N SER A 404 -25.47 -10.76 -24.78
CA SER A 404 -26.95 -10.89 -24.79
C SER A 404 -27.65 -10.20 -23.62
N THR A 405 -26.92 -9.71 -22.62
CA THR A 405 -27.52 -9.07 -21.44
C THR A 405 -28.01 -7.67 -21.82
N THR A 406 -29.30 -7.43 -21.60
CA THR A 406 -29.96 -6.17 -21.91
C THR A 406 -30.34 -5.35 -20.69
N SER A 407 -30.32 -5.98 -19.50
CA SER A 407 -30.58 -5.32 -18.21
C SER A 407 -29.86 -5.98 -17.08
N LEU A 408 -29.64 -5.24 -16.00
CA LEU A 408 -29.16 -5.74 -14.72
C LEU A 408 -30.25 -5.53 -13.65
N GLU A 409 -30.53 -6.55 -12.89
CA GLU A 409 -31.24 -6.40 -11.62
C GLU A 409 -30.18 -6.10 -10.55
N TRP A 410 -30.47 -5.18 -9.64
CA TRP A 410 -29.53 -4.80 -8.59
C TRP A 410 -30.24 -4.59 -7.25
N GLU A 411 -29.55 -4.94 -6.20
CA GLU A 411 -29.89 -4.65 -4.82
C GLU A 411 -28.61 -4.24 -4.10
N ILE A 412 -28.62 -3.08 -3.44
CA ILE A 412 -27.45 -2.54 -2.72
C ILE A 412 -27.90 -2.15 -1.33
N TYR A 413 -27.17 -2.66 -0.35
CA TYR A 413 -27.27 -2.31 1.06
C TYR A 413 -26.02 -1.54 1.48
N ILE A 414 -26.22 -0.43 2.21
CA ILE A 414 -25.18 0.38 2.80
C ILE A 414 -25.57 0.70 4.24
N LYS A 415 -24.66 0.37 5.18
CA LYS A 415 -24.77 0.84 6.56
C LYS A 415 -23.83 2.00 6.78
N SER A 416 -24.39 3.16 7.16
CA SER A 416 -23.63 4.37 7.48
C SER A 416 -24.38 5.14 8.55
N LYS A 417 -23.68 5.49 9.63
CA LYS A 417 -24.29 6.13 10.81
C LYS A 417 -24.39 7.64 10.67
N ASP A 418 -23.32 8.27 10.23
CA ASP A 418 -23.16 9.72 10.29
C ASP A 418 -23.29 10.42 8.93
N TYR A 419 -23.37 9.63 7.84
CA TYR A 419 -23.42 10.13 6.47
C TYR A 419 -24.56 9.49 5.69
N PHE A 420 -25.40 10.33 5.09
CA PHE A 420 -26.55 9.89 4.27
C PHE A 420 -26.09 9.63 2.81
N PRO A 421 -26.08 8.37 2.33
CA PRO A 421 -25.63 8.07 0.98
C PRO A 421 -26.65 8.47 -0.07
N LYS A 422 -26.19 9.11 -1.14
CA LYS A 422 -26.91 9.25 -2.43
C LYS A 422 -26.31 8.25 -3.41
N LEU A 423 -27.09 7.23 -3.76
CA LEU A 423 -26.67 6.21 -4.70
C LEU A 423 -26.83 6.69 -6.13
N PHE A 424 -25.90 6.36 -6.99
CA PHE A 424 -25.97 6.61 -8.42
C PHE A 424 -25.33 5.46 -9.21
N VAL A 425 -25.64 5.40 -10.52
CA VAL A 425 -24.95 4.54 -11.47
C VAL A 425 -24.41 5.37 -12.63
N LEU A 426 -23.19 5.06 -13.07
CA LEU A 426 -22.65 5.54 -14.33
C LEU A 426 -22.80 4.45 -15.39
N VAL A 427 -23.40 4.78 -16.51
CA VAL A 427 -23.50 3.92 -17.70
C VAL A 427 -22.77 4.63 -18.84
N ASN A 428 -21.59 4.14 -19.21
CA ASN A 428 -20.70 4.82 -20.18
C ASN A 428 -20.47 6.30 -19.84
N GLY A 429 -20.26 6.61 -18.55
CA GLY A 429 -20.03 7.96 -18.04
C GLY A 429 -21.30 8.82 -17.84
N GLN A 430 -22.46 8.34 -18.22
CA GLN A 430 -23.72 9.04 -17.97
C GLN A 430 -24.29 8.66 -16.60
N ARG A 431 -24.44 9.66 -15.73
CA ARG A 431 -24.93 9.50 -14.36
C ARG A 431 -26.45 9.41 -14.30
N GLN A 432 -26.94 8.46 -13.51
CA GLN A 432 -28.34 8.30 -13.14
C GLN A 432 -28.41 8.15 -11.62
N GLU A 433 -29.26 8.94 -10.97
CA GLU A 433 -29.54 8.81 -9.55
C GLU A 433 -30.41 7.59 -9.29
N LEU A 434 -30.09 6.87 -8.21
CA LEU A 434 -30.84 5.69 -7.78
C LEU A 434 -31.42 5.95 -6.38
N LEU A 435 -32.60 5.41 -6.13
CA LEU A 435 -33.27 5.59 -4.85
C LEU A 435 -32.68 4.64 -3.80
N LEU A 436 -32.39 5.18 -2.61
CA LEU A 436 -32.16 4.44 -1.39
C LEU A 436 -33.25 4.78 -0.38
N GLU A 437 -33.75 3.78 0.32
CA GLU A 437 -34.70 3.90 1.41
C GLU A 437 -34.03 3.52 2.73
N SER A 438 -34.47 4.15 3.83
CA SER A 438 -34.00 3.84 5.17
C SER A 438 -35.10 4.14 6.17
N ASP A 439 -35.38 3.20 7.06
CA ASP A 439 -36.35 3.35 8.14
C ASP A 439 -35.75 3.93 9.43
N ASP A 440 -34.44 3.79 9.60
CA ASP A 440 -33.72 4.15 10.84
C ASP A 440 -32.63 5.22 10.63
N GLY A 441 -32.38 5.66 9.38
CA GLY A 441 -31.35 6.64 9.06
C GLY A 441 -29.92 6.11 9.16
N GLN A 442 -29.73 4.79 9.26
CA GLN A 442 -28.42 4.13 9.33
C GLN A 442 -28.28 3.02 8.30
N ASN A 443 -29.36 2.26 8.08
CA ASN A 443 -29.43 1.15 7.14
C ASN A 443 -30.17 1.60 5.88
N TYR A 444 -29.46 1.62 4.75
CA TYR A 444 -29.98 2.11 3.47
C TYR A 444 -30.05 0.96 2.47
N VAL A 445 -31.20 0.74 1.87
CA VAL A 445 -31.46 -0.29 0.87
C VAL A 445 -32.01 0.33 -0.40
N GLY A 446 -31.49 -0.11 -1.54
CA GLY A 446 -32.04 0.24 -2.84
C GLY A 446 -32.05 -0.97 -3.75
N SER A 447 -33.05 -1.07 -4.61
CA SER A 447 -33.16 -2.13 -5.61
C SER A 447 -33.81 -1.62 -6.88
N GLY A 448 -33.54 -2.31 -7.99
CA GLY A 448 -34.17 -1.92 -9.26
C GLY A 448 -33.64 -2.71 -10.45
N VAL A 449 -34.09 -2.26 -11.63
CA VAL A 449 -33.61 -2.78 -12.90
C VAL A 449 -32.96 -1.65 -13.68
N LEU A 450 -31.78 -1.91 -14.21
CA LEU A 450 -31.04 -0.98 -15.04
C LEU A 450 -30.98 -1.52 -16.48
N GLU A 451 -31.50 -0.76 -17.43
CA GLU A 451 -31.41 -1.09 -18.86
C GLU A 451 -29.99 -0.79 -19.39
N ILE A 452 -29.44 -1.73 -20.15
CA ILE A 452 -28.09 -1.60 -20.74
C ILE A 452 -28.22 -1.13 -22.20
N PRO A 453 -27.56 0.00 -22.58
CA PRO A 453 -27.62 0.50 -23.96
C PRO A 453 -27.06 -0.53 -24.96
N LYS A 454 -27.69 -0.61 -26.15
CA LYS A 454 -27.20 -1.43 -27.27
C LYS A 454 -25.94 -0.76 -27.88
N LYS A 455 -24.76 -1.09 -27.35
CA LYS A 455 -23.44 -0.66 -27.83
C LYS A 455 -22.50 -1.85 -27.87
N ASP A 456 -21.48 -1.84 -28.70
CA ASP A 456 -20.48 -2.89 -28.80
C ASP A 456 -19.69 -3.05 -27.51
N TYR A 457 -19.41 -1.94 -26.82
CA TYR A 457 -18.82 -1.90 -25.50
C TYR A 457 -19.65 -1.05 -24.54
N CYS A 458 -19.85 -1.55 -23.33
CA CYS A 458 -20.54 -0.83 -22.27
C CYS A 458 -19.86 -1.12 -20.93
N TRP A 459 -19.62 -0.07 -20.13
CA TRP A 459 -19.21 -0.18 -18.75
C TRP A 459 -20.23 0.47 -17.81
N ILE A 460 -20.41 -0.14 -16.64
CA ILE A 460 -21.46 0.22 -15.68
C ILE A 460 -20.84 0.22 -14.29
N ARG A 461 -20.91 1.36 -13.58
CA ARG A 461 -20.35 1.52 -12.26
C ARG A 461 -21.34 2.10 -11.27
N PHE A 462 -21.60 1.36 -10.19
CA PHE A 462 -22.33 1.87 -9.05
C PHE A 462 -21.41 2.71 -8.16
N GLY A 463 -21.95 3.79 -7.59
CA GLY A 463 -21.24 4.67 -6.68
C GLY A 463 -22.18 5.37 -5.71
N ALA A 464 -21.62 5.87 -4.61
CA ALA A 464 -22.37 6.71 -3.68
C ALA A 464 -21.53 7.90 -3.22
N GLU A 465 -22.22 8.98 -2.92
CA GLU A 465 -21.66 10.17 -2.27
C GLU A 465 -22.61 10.63 -1.16
N SER A 466 -22.11 11.37 -0.18
CA SER A 466 -22.97 11.94 0.86
C SER A 466 -23.85 13.06 0.31
N ILE A 467 -24.84 13.49 1.08
CA ILE A 467 -25.63 14.70 0.77
C ILE A 467 -24.77 15.96 0.60
N HIS A 468 -23.54 15.96 1.12
CA HIS A 468 -22.55 17.05 0.99
C HIS A 468 -21.56 16.80 -0.15
N ASN A 469 -21.81 15.81 -1.01
CA ASN A 469 -20.95 15.38 -2.12
C ASN A 469 -19.56 14.87 -1.70
N GLU A 470 -19.45 14.32 -0.48
CA GLU A 470 -18.26 13.61 -0.06
C GLU A 470 -18.29 12.17 -0.62
N PHE A 471 -17.13 11.66 -1.00
CA PHE A 471 -16.98 10.29 -1.50
C PHE A 471 -17.46 9.27 -0.46
N MET A 472 -18.29 8.31 -0.87
CA MET A 472 -18.73 7.21 -0.02
C MET A 472 -18.50 5.82 -0.63
N MET A 473 -18.67 5.64 -1.94
CA MET A 473 -18.54 4.32 -2.57
C MET A 473 -18.11 4.41 -4.03
N TYR A 474 -17.21 3.52 -4.43
CA TYR A 474 -16.84 3.21 -5.81
C TYR A 474 -16.80 1.68 -5.99
N ALA A 475 -17.81 1.10 -6.62
CA ALA A 475 -17.77 -0.32 -7.02
C ALA A 475 -17.08 -0.44 -8.39
N ASN A 476 -16.08 -1.30 -8.54
CA ASN A 476 -15.40 -1.47 -9.82
C ASN A 476 -16.41 -1.81 -10.93
N PRO A 477 -16.25 -1.25 -12.15
CA PRO A 477 -17.24 -1.38 -13.21
C PRO A 477 -17.48 -2.81 -13.70
N ILE A 478 -18.74 -3.11 -14.01
CA ILE A 478 -19.14 -4.28 -14.79
C ILE A 478 -19.05 -3.90 -16.27
N THR A 479 -18.57 -4.81 -17.12
CA THR A 479 -18.44 -4.55 -18.56
C THR A 479 -19.17 -5.55 -19.41
N ARG A 480 -19.62 -5.10 -20.59
CA ARG A 480 -20.16 -5.94 -21.67
C ARG A 480 -19.44 -5.58 -22.97
N GLY A 481 -19.11 -6.60 -23.75
CA GLY A 481 -18.43 -6.42 -25.03
C GLY A 481 -16.93 -6.12 -24.89
N LYS A 482 -16.34 -5.62 -25.97
CA LYS A 482 -14.92 -5.27 -26.06
C LYS A 482 -14.74 -3.97 -26.81
N THR A 483 -13.68 -3.23 -26.49
CA THR A 483 -13.22 -2.06 -27.21
C THR A 483 -11.71 -2.13 -27.44
N ALA A 484 -11.19 -1.42 -28.42
CA ALA A 484 -9.76 -1.28 -28.62
C ALA A 484 -9.25 -0.12 -27.75
N HIS A 485 -8.08 -0.31 -27.14
CA HIS A 485 -7.44 0.73 -26.36
C HIS A 485 -6.98 1.89 -27.26
N LYS A 486 -7.12 3.10 -26.75
CA LYS A 486 -6.64 4.36 -27.32
C LYS A 486 -5.61 5.02 -26.39
N LEU A 487 -5.61 4.66 -25.12
CA LEU A 487 -4.69 5.13 -24.10
C LEU A 487 -3.63 4.04 -23.90
N TYR A 488 -2.36 4.37 -23.92
CA TYR A 488 -1.25 3.43 -23.78
C TYR A 488 -0.32 3.80 -22.62
N THR A 489 -0.25 5.09 -22.31
CA THR A 489 0.66 5.65 -21.31
C THR A 489 -0.08 6.54 -20.32
N PHE A 490 0.57 6.86 -19.22
CA PHE A 490 0.03 7.81 -18.24
C PHE A 490 -0.15 9.22 -18.87
N GLU A 491 0.68 9.60 -19.85
CA GLU A 491 0.53 10.86 -20.58
C GLU A 491 -0.79 10.92 -21.36
N ASP A 492 -1.19 9.81 -22.02
CA ASP A 492 -2.47 9.75 -22.73
C ASP A 492 -3.64 9.99 -21.78
N VAL A 493 -3.56 9.46 -20.55
CA VAL A 493 -4.58 9.69 -19.51
C VAL A 493 -4.63 11.15 -19.10
N LYS A 494 -3.46 11.78 -18.85
CA LYS A 494 -3.39 13.21 -18.51
C LYS A 494 -4.01 14.07 -19.60
N ALA A 495 -3.74 13.77 -20.87
CA ALA A 495 -4.32 14.47 -22.00
C ALA A 495 -5.85 14.40 -22.04
N VAL A 496 -6.45 13.23 -21.73
CA VAL A 496 -7.92 13.06 -21.63
C VAL A 496 -8.49 13.79 -20.41
N LEU A 497 -7.76 13.83 -19.30
CA LEU A 497 -8.18 14.53 -18.08
C LEU A 497 -7.95 16.05 -18.14
N GLU A 498 -7.27 16.54 -19.18
CA GLU A 498 -6.91 17.97 -19.40
C GLU A 498 -6.03 18.53 -18.27
N ILE A 499 -4.98 17.77 -17.83
CA ILE A 499 -4.08 18.13 -16.72
C ILE A 499 -2.61 18.01 -17.09
#